data_c964e06ed3b10227113a768040e2e32b
#
_entry.id   c964e06ed3b10227113a768040e2e32b
#
_cell.length_a   1.000
_cell.length_b   1.000
_cell.length_c   1.000
_cell.angle_alpha   90.00
_cell.angle_beta   90.00
_cell.angle_gamma   90.00
#
_symmetry.space_group_name_H-M   'P 1'
#
loop_
_entity.id
_entity.type
_entity.pdbx_description
1 polymer ?
#
loop_
_entity_poly.entity_id
_entity_poly.type
_entity_poly.pdbx_seq_one_letter_code
_entity_poly.pdbx_strand_id
1 'polypeptide(L)'
;MWYSPPFGDASRKSVAGEDDVPDSGTPVPWCALRRFVRKRQVRKTMRDTLGVLLAGGQGERLFPLTRDRAKPAVPFGGHYRIIDITLSNCINSGLRKVYILTQYKALSLNRHIREGWTGIVAQELGEFFEILPPMQRTGSAWYMGTADAVYQNIYSIGSEQPKHMIILGGDHIYKMDYSRMLAYHKETKAEVTLATLPIPPSDVKQFGVVEVGKTGEILGFQEKPASTSVRSPFNPNAVDASMGIYIFNTEVLLKALIADAEDPNSKHDFGHNILPNMLGQKKMMAYSFVDENKQQALYWRDVGTLDSYYDANMDLCSVSPTFNLYDKTWPMRTRVRQYPPAKFVFGEPGRTGAAVNSVITAGVIISGASVSNSVLSQDVRVNSYSDVDASIIFSHVNIGRHCRIRRAIIDRDVHIPEGTVIGYDPVEDKRRYFVTPSGLTIVTRDASLFENPVDPDFLQRY
;
A
#
# COMPACT_ATOMS: atom_id res chain seq x y z
N MET A 1 57.15 23.11 9.26
CA MET A 1 57.94 21.95 8.81
C MET A 1 57.00 20.90 8.24
N TRP A 2 56.94 20.80 6.94
CA TRP A 2 56.08 19.89 6.20
C TRP A 2 56.89 18.66 5.81
N TYR A 3 56.42 17.46 6.07
CA TYR A 3 57.00 16.23 5.57
C TYR A 3 56.01 15.58 4.61
N SER A 4 56.37 15.51 3.33
CA SER A 4 55.67 14.71 2.31
C SER A 4 56.49 13.45 2.03
N PRO A 5 55.91 12.25 1.88
CA PRO A 5 56.59 11.10 1.32
C PRO A 5 56.44 11.05 -0.22
N PRO A 6 57.37 10.35 -0.92
CA PRO A 6 57.53 10.44 -2.35
C PRO A 6 56.54 9.61 -3.17
N PHE A 7 56.25 10.12 -4.34
CA PHE A 7 55.44 9.45 -5.38
C PHE A 7 56.19 8.22 -5.93
N GLY A 8 55.53 7.06 -5.84
CA GLY A 8 55.87 5.87 -6.59
C GLY A 8 55.08 5.85 -7.92
N ASP A 9 55.82 5.64 -8.97
CA ASP A 9 55.41 5.50 -10.35
C ASP A 9 54.45 4.29 -10.52
N ALA A 10 53.26 4.52 -11.00
CA ALA A 10 52.31 3.46 -11.37
C ALA A 10 51.83 3.71 -12.82
N SER A 11 52.48 2.94 -13.67
CA SER A 11 52.21 2.77 -15.10
C SER A 11 50.72 2.77 -15.45
N ARG A 12 50.41 3.51 -16.51
CA ARG A 12 49.16 3.53 -17.28
C ARG A 12 48.55 2.15 -17.47
N LYS A 13 47.34 1.94 -16.98
CA LYS A 13 46.41 0.96 -17.54
C LYS A 13 45.28 1.69 -18.26
N SER A 14 45.22 1.39 -19.55
CA SER A 14 44.24 1.84 -20.52
C SER A 14 42.81 1.55 -20.06
N VAL A 15 41.92 2.54 -20.30
CA VAL A 15 40.47 2.41 -20.33
C VAL A 15 40.15 1.47 -21.49
N ALA A 16 39.64 0.28 -21.19
CA ALA A 16 38.99 -0.58 -22.15
C ALA A 16 37.47 -0.36 -21.99
N GLY A 17 36.87 0.17 -23.02
CA GLY A 17 35.41 0.14 -23.22
C GLY A 17 34.99 -1.20 -23.80
N GLU A 18 33.71 -1.43 -23.67
CA GLU A 18 32.83 -2.27 -24.52
C GLU A 18 33.02 -3.79 -24.49
N ASP A 19 31.92 -4.46 -24.21
CA ASP A 19 31.56 -5.82 -24.57
C ASP A 19 32.36 -6.96 -23.93
N ASP A 20 32.22 -7.16 -22.62
CA ASP A 20 32.46 -8.46 -22.01
C ASP A 20 31.31 -9.44 -22.30
N VAL A 21 31.34 -10.02 -23.48
CA VAL A 21 30.77 -11.35 -23.74
C VAL A 21 31.66 -12.34 -22.96
N PRO A 22 31.14 -13.13 -22.00
CA PRO A 22 31.97 -14.09 -21.28
C PRO A 22 32.51 -15.12 -22.26
N ASP A 23 33.82 -15.28 -22.24
CA ASP A 23 34.56 -16.32 -22.95
C ASP A 23 33.95 -17.71 -22.72
N SER A 24 33.81 -18.48 -23.79
CA SER A 24 33.05 -19.74 -23.87
C SER A 24 33.68 -20.92 -23.11
N GLY A 25 34.43 -20.67 -22.02
CA GLY A 25 35.19 -21.69 -21.27
C GLY A 25 34.87 -21.81 -19.79
N THR A 26 34.27 -20.85 -19.14
CA THR A 26 33.96 -20.93 -17.70
C THR A 26 32.52 -21.42 -17.50
N PRO A 27 32.30 -22.55 -16.78
CA PRO A 27 30.93 -23.02 -16.51
C PRO A 27 30.23 -22.04 -15.57
N VAL A 28 29.26 -21.31 -16.09
CA VAL A 28 28.36 -20.47 -15.28
C VAL A 28 27.66 -21.38 -14.25
N PRO A 29 27.73 -21.08 -12.96
CA PRO A 29 27.11 -21.94 -11.94
C PRO A 29 25.64 -22.18 -12.25
N TRP A 30 25.19 -23.42 -12.25
CA TRP A 30 23.81 -23.86 -12.58
C TRP A 30 22.73 -23.08 -11.83
N CYS A 31 23.04 -22.58 -10.63
CA CYS A 31 22.14 -21.74 -9.84
C CYS A 31 21.91 -20.34 -10.47
N ALA A 32 22.92 -19.77 -11.13
CA ALA A 32 22.80 -18.48 -11.83
C ALA A 32 21.98 -18.62 -13.13
N LEU A 33 22.23 -19.70 -13.89
CA LEU A 33 21.45 -20.01 -15.09
C LEU A 33 19.95 -20.27 -14.76
N ARG A 34 19.67 -21.06 -13.72
CA ARG A 34 18.30 -21.28 -13.24
C ARG A 34 17.60 -19.98 -12.84
N ARG A 35 18.33 -19.06 -12.17
CA ARG A 35 17.79 -17.76 -11.76
C ARG A 35 17.48 -16.86 -12.97
N PHE A 36 18.31 -16.92 -14.01
CA PHE A 36 18.14 -16.13 -15.23
C PHE A 36 17.01 -16.68 -16.12
N VAL A 37 16.95 -17.99 -16.31
CA VAL A 37 15.89 -18.68 -17.05
C VAL A 37 14.55 -18.51 -16.34
N ARG A 38 14.49 -18.64 -15.00
CA ARG A 38 13.29 -18.43 -14.19
C ARG A 38 12.78 -16.99 -14.29
N LYS A 39 13.66 -15.97 -14.24
CA LYS A 39 13.28 -14.55 -14.43
C LYS A 39 12.74 -14.27 -15.85
N ARG A 40 13.33 -14.87 -16.87
CA ARG A 40 12.89 -14.68 -18.28
C ARG A 40 11.54 -15.36 -18.54
N GLN A 41 11.29 -16.53 -17.97
CA GLN A 41 10.02 -17.25 -18.08
C GLN A 41 8.90 -16.54 -17.29
N VAL A 42 9.19 -16.04 -16.10
CA VAL A 42 8.27 -15.24 -15.28
C VAL A 42 7.86 -13.96 -16.01
N ARG A 43 8.81 -13.21 -16.62
CA ARG A 43 8.48 -12.01 -17.41
C ARG A 43 7.57 -12.33 -18.61
N LYS A 44 7.75 -13.46 -19.28
CA LYS A 44 6.88 -13.88 -20.39
C LYS A 44 5.47 -14.22 -19.90
N THR A 45 5.35 -14.79 -18.72
CA THR A 45 4.10 -15.24 -18.12
C THR A 45 3.18 -14.09 -17.72
N MET A 46 3.76 -12.95 -17.25
CA MET A 46 2.97 -11.77 -16.83
C MET A 46 2.51 -10.88 -17.99
N ARG A 47 3.02 -11.05 -19.21
CA ARG A 47 2.64 -10.24 -20.39
C ARG A 47 1.17 -10.41 -20.79
N ASP A 48 0.64 -11.62 -20.65
CA ASP A 48 -0.74 -11.95 -21.00
C ASP A 48 -1.68 -11.75 -19.80
N THR A 49 -1.26 -10.95 -18.80
CA THR A 49 -1.98 -10.72 -17.56
C THR A 49 -2.28 -9.26 -17.40
N LEU A 50 -3.53 -8.94 -17.09
CA LEU A 50 -4.00 -7.59 -16.80
C LEU A 50 -4.26 -7.45 -15.30
N GLY A 51 -3.71 -6.42 -14.69
CA GLY A 51 -4.06 -6.01 -13.34
C GLY A 51 -5.26 -5.08 -13.35
N VAL A 52 -6.18 -5.27 -12.44
CA VAL A 52 -7.27 -4.35 -12.15
C VAL A 52 -7.19 -3.96 -10.69
N LEU A 53 -6.82 -2.71 -10.43
CA LEU A 53 -6.61 -2.16 -9.11
C LEU A 53 -7.82 -1.35 -8.67
N LEU A 54 -8.52 -1.84 -7.66
CA LEU A 54 -9.69 -1.19 -7.07
C LEU A 54 -9.22 -0.08 -6.11
N ALA A 55 -9.47 1.18 -6.46
CA ALA A 55 -9.02 2.36 -5.72
C ALA A 55 -10.17 3.36 -5.46
N GLY A 56 -11.41 2.90 -5.48
CA GLY A 56 -12.62 3.72 -5.45
C GLY A 56 -13.35 3.82 -4.11
N GLY A 57 -12.92 3.14 -3.05
CA GLY A 57 -13.60 3.12 -1.77
C GLY A 57 -13.66 4.49 -1.06
N GLN A 58 -14.76 4.77 -0.37
CA GLN A 58 -14.96 6.06 0.36
C GLN A 58 -13.96 6.26 1.50
N GLY A 59 -13.54 5.17 2.18
CA GLY A 59 -12.53 5.23 3.23
C GLY A 59 -13.02 5.92 4.52
N GLU A 60 -14.31 5.84 4.84
CA GLU A 60 -14.95 6.53 5.98
C GLU A 60 -14.25 6.26 7.31
N ARG A 61 -13.79 5.04 7.53
CA ARG A 61 -13.09 4.64 8.78
C ARG A 61 -11.74 5.34 9.01
N LEU A 62 -11.18 6.00 7.96
CA LEU A 62 -9.98 6.85 8.06
C LEU A 62 -10.30 8.33 8.14
N PHE A 63 -11.59 8.71 8.25
CA PHE A 63 -11.95 10.11 8.51
C PHE A 63 -11.27 10.57 9.83
N PRO A 64 -10.70 11.81 9.88
CA PRO A 64 -10.79 12.89 8.91
C PRO A 64 -9.70 12.90 7.81
N LEU A 65 -8.76 11.94 7.78
CA LEU A 65 -7.69 11.91 6.77
C LEU A 65 -8.22 11.73 5.33
N THR A 66 -9.40 11.14 5.18
CA THR A 66 -10.08 10.89 3.89
C THR A 66 -11.11 11.96 3.53
N ARG A 67 -11.17 13.07 4.28
CA ARG A 67 -12.12 14.15 3.97
C ARG A 67 -11.95 14.69 2.53
N ASP A 68 -10.70 14.92 2.08
CA ASP A 68 -10.38 15.55 0.80
C ASP A 68 -9.63 14.62 -0.17
N ARG A 69 -9.51 13.35 0.15
CA ARG A 69 -8.77 12.35 -0.65
C ARG A 69 -9.31 10.94 -0.44
N ALA A 70 -9.21 10.11 -1.49
CA ALA A 70 -9.49 8.68 -1.38
C ALA A 70 -8.50 7.98 -0.43
N LYS A 71 -8.92 6.87 0.23
CA LYS A 71 -8.05 6.06 1.12
C LYS A 71 -6.71 5.69 0.46
N PRO A 72 -6.65 5.21 -0.80
CA PRO A 72 -5.38 4.89 -1.45
C PRO A 72 -4.40 6.07 -1.61
N ALA A 73 -4.92 7.31 -1.53
CA ALA A 73 -4.12 8.54 -1.64
C ALA A 73 -3.59 9.06 -0.29
N VAL A 74 -3.91 8.42 0.83
CA VAL A 74 -3.40 8.81 2.15
C VAL A 74 -1.89 8.58 2.19
N PRO A 75 -1.07 9.52 2.70
CA PRO A 75 0.38 9.36 2.84
C PRO A 75 0.73 8.16 3.73
N PHE A 76 1.85 7.49 3.45
CA PHE A 76 2.36 6.37 4.24
C PHE A 76 3.89 6.38 4.26
N GLY A 77 4.49 6.07 5.41
CA GLY A 77 5.95 5.96 5.55
C GLY A 77 6.70 7.24 5.17
N GLY A 78 6.08 8.40 5.38
CA GLY A 78 6.65 9.72 5.14
C GLY A 78 6.74 10.14 3.68
N HIS A 79 7.04 9.23 2.77
CA HIS A 79 7.34 9.53 1.37
C HIS A 79 6.30 8.99 0.39
N TYR A 80 5.65 7.89 0.73
CA TYR A 80 4.73 7.14 -0.13
C TYR A 80 3.28 7.53 0.08
N ARG A 81 2.40 6.94 -0.73
CA ARG A 81 0.96 6.80 -0.46
C ARG A 81 0.62 5.32 -0.36
N ILE A 82 -0.50 4.99 0.25
CA ILE A 82 -0.92 3.58 0.42
C ILE A 82 -0.92 2.82 -0.92
N ILE A 83 -1.43 3.42 -1.99
CA ILE A 83 -1.48 2.81 -3.32
C ILE A 83 -0.11 2.46 -3.90
N ASP A 84 0.94 3.21 -3.53
CA ASP A 84 2.29 2.99 -4.06
C ASP A 84 2.82 1.59 -3.70
N ILE A 85 2.33 1.02 -2.61
CA ILE A 85 2.70 -0.34 -2.17
C ILE A 85 2.22 -1.37 -3.18
N THR A 86 0.93 -1.35 -3.53
CA THR A 86 0.37 -2.29 -4.53
C THR A 86 0.96 -2.06 -5.93
N LEU A 87 1.13 -0.80 -6.34
CA LEU A 87 1.75 -0.47 -7.64
C LEU A 87 3.22 -0.92 -7.69
N SER A 88 3.97 -0.80 -6.58
CA SER A 88 5.34 -1.33 -6.48
C SER A 88 5.37 -2.86 -6.58
N ASN A 89 4.44 -3.55 -5.93
CA ASN A 89 4.29 -4.99 -6.07
C ASN A 89 4.00 -5.38 -7.53
N CYS A 90 3.16 -4.64 -8.26
CA CYS A 90 2.92 -4.86 -9.69
C CYS A 90 4.23 -4.80 -10.48
N ILE A 91 4.97 -3.70 -10.36
CA ILE A 91 6.25 -3.49 -11.06
C ILE A 91 7.27 -4.58 -10.69
N ASN A 92 7.43 -4.88 -9.42
CA ASN A 92 8.40 -5.86 -8.94
C ASN A 92 8.05 -7.30 -9.37
N SER A 93 6.76 -7.62 -9.50
CA SER A 93 6.25 -8.89 -10.04
C SER A 93 6.32 -9.00 -11.56
N GLY A 94 6.63 -7.91 -12.27
CA GLY A 94 6.64 -7.88 -13.73
C GLY A 94 5.27 -7.64 -14.37
N LEU A 95 4.24 -7.30 -13.59
CA LEU A 95 2.93 -6.87 -14.08
C LEU A 95 3.06 -5.43 -14.61
N ARG A 96 2.76 -5.25 -15.90
CA ARG A 96 3.01 -3.99 -16.62
C ARG A 96 1.77 -3.34 -17.21
N LYS A 97 0.67 -4.07 -17.26
CA LYS A 97 -0.63 -3.58 -17.73
C LYS A 97 -1.56 -3.53 -16.53
N VAL A 98 -1.91 -2.34 -16.07
CA VAL A 98 -2.75 -2.16 -14.89
C VAL A 98 -3.77 -1.05 -15.13
N TYR A 99 -5.04 -1.39 -15.05
CA TYR A 99 -6.13 -0.44 -14.92
C TYR A 99 -6.39 -0.12 -13.45
N ILE A 100 -6.52 1.17 -13.14
CA ILE A 100 -6.76 1.68 -11.79
C ILE A 100 -8.16 2.28 -11.78
N LEU A 101 -9.10 1.58 -11.14
CA LEU A 101 -10.49 2.01 -11.08
C LEU A 101 -10.68 2.97 -9.91
N THR A 102 -10.95 4.23 -10.22
CA THR A 102 -11.15 5.29 -9.22
C THR A 102 -12.60 5.75 -9.20
N GLN A 103 -13.06 6.27 -8.06
CA GLN A 103 -14.43 6.75 -7.91
C GLN A 103 -14.49 8.03 -7.07
N TYR A 104 -14.46 7.92 -5.76
CA TYR A 104 -14.61 9.06 -4.85
C TYR A 104 -13.30 9.84 -4.66
N LYS A 105 -13.37 11.18 -4.58
CA LYS A 105 -12.28 12.09 -4.21
C LYS A 105 -10.95 11.78 -4.92
N ALA A 106 -11.04 11.40 -6.20
CA ALA A 106 -9.93 10.81 -6.96
C ALA A 106 -8.90 11.83 -7.46
N LEU A 107 -9.18 13.16 -7.44
CA LEU A 107 -8.30 14.17 -8.04
C LEU A 107 -6.84 14.07 -7.56
N SER A 108 -6.66 13.98 -6.23
CA SER A 108 -5.33 13.88 -5.63
C SER A 108 -4.63 12.57 -5.98
N LEU A 109 -5.39 11.47 -6.07
CA LEU A 109 -4.91 10.15 -6.49
C LEU A 109 -4.50 10.16 -7.96
N ASN A 110 -5.39 10.64 -8.84
CA ASN A 110 -5.15 10.70 -10.28
C ASN A 110 -3.91 11.53 -10.62
N ARG A 111 -3.72 12.68 -9.94
CA ARG A 111 -2.52 13.50 -10.09
C ARG A 111 -1.27 12.72 -9.68
N HIS A 112 -1.32 12.02 -8.55
CA HIS A 112 -0.19 11.24 -8.04
C HIS A 112 0.24 10.13 -9.00
N ILE A 113 -0.73 9.39 -9.53
CA ILE A 113 -0.46 8.31 -10.50
C ILE A 113 0.11 8.87 -11.81
N ARG A 114 -0.53 9.88 -12.37
CA ARG A 114 -0.07 10.49 -13.61
C ARG A 114 1.35 11.04 -13.52
N GLU A 115 1.70 11.70 -12.41
CA GLU A 115 2.99 12.35 -12.26
C GLU A 115 4.09 11.42 -11.74
N GLY A 116 3.74 10.27 -11.16
CA GLY A 116 4.72 9.38 -10.56
C GLY A 116 4.85 8.01 -11.21
N TRP A 117 3.81 7.53 -11.90
CA TRP A 117 3.77 6.13 -12.30
C TRP A 117 3.72 5.91 -13.82
N THR A 118 3.17 6.85 -14.59
CA THR A 118 3.08 6.70 -16.06
C THR A 118 4.45 6.63 -16.72
N GLY A 119 5.46 7.28 -16.18
CA GLY A 119 6.83 7.24 -16.72
C GLY A 119 7.67 6.03 -16.30
N ILE A 120 7.11 5.11 -15.50
CA ILE A 120 7.84 3.90 -15.04
C ILE A 120 7.66 2.73 -16.02
N VAL A 121 6.64 2.78 -16.87
CA VAL A 121 6.27 1.75 -17.84
C VAL A 121 6.60 2.21 -19.25
N ALA A 122 6.92 1.25 -20.13
CA ALA A 122 7.25 1.51 -21.54
C ALA A 122 5.97 1.52 -22.38
N GLN A 123 5.36 2.69 -22.55
CA GLN A 123 4.10 2.86 -23.30
C GLN A 123 4.24 2.43 -24.76
N GLU A 124 5.40 2.64 -25.38
CA GLU A 124 5.70 2.22 -26.75
C GLU A 124 5.65 0.68 -26.91
N LEU A 125 5.78 -0.06 -25.81
CA LEU A 125 5.66 -1.54 -25.77
C LEU A 125 4.27 -2.01 -25.34
N GLY A 126 3.29 -1.11 -25.24
CA GLY A 126 1.94 -1.40 -24.79
C GLY A 126 1.84 -1.66 -23.29
N GLU A 127 2.79 -1.16 -22.49
CA GLU A 127 2.72 -1.20 -21.04
C GLU A 127 2.01 0.06 -20.53
N PHE A 128 1.15 -0.06 -19.51
CA PHE A 128 0.44 1.09 -18.97
C PHE A 128 0.05 0.92 -17.49
N PHE A 129 -0.03 2.05 -16.80
CA PHE A 129 -0.75 2.25 -15.54
C PHE A 129 -1.77 3.34 -15.81
N GLU A 130 -3.00 2.91 -16.11
CA GLU A 130 -4.04 3.80 -16.61
C GLU A 130 -5.19 3.91 -15.63
N ILE A 131 -5.67 5.14 -15.44
CA ILE A 131 -6.79 5.42 -14.56
C ILE A 131 -8.08 5.36 -15.37
N LEU A 132 -9.01 4.51 -14.95
CA LEU A 132 -10.35 4.45 -15.48
C LEU A 132 -11.33 5.06 -14.46
N PRO A 133 -11.82 6.29 -14.70
CA PRO A 133 -12.90 6.85 -13.92
C PRO A 133 -14.24 6.17 -14.29
N PRO A 134 -15.29 6.27 -13.45
CA PRO A 134 -16.63 5.82 -13.81
C PRO A 134 -17.09 6.50 -15.10
N MET A 135 -17.37 5.71 -16.13
CA MET A 135 -17.69 6.23 -17.47
C MET A 135 -19.18 6.17 -17.81
N GLN A 136 -20.03 5.70 -16.90
CA GLN A 136 -21.49 5.61 -17.06
C GLN A 136 -21.94 4.89 -18.35
N ARG A 137 -21.15 3.92 -18.83
CA ARG A 137 -21.45 3.20 -20.08
C ARG A 137 -22.63 2.24 -19.98
N THR A 138 -22.91 1.78 -18.75
CA THR A 138 -23.98 0.80 -18.46
C THR A 138 -25.17 1.43 -17.73
N GLY A 139 -25.18 2.76 -17.56
CA GLY A 139 -26.22 3.51 -16.85
C GLY A 139 -25.69 4.79 -16.20
N SER A 140 -26.54 5.56 -15.55
CA SER A 140 -26.15 6.82 -14.88
C SER A 140 -25.59 6.62 -13.46
N ALA A 141 -25.55 5.38 -12.97
CA ALA A 141 -25.14 5.07 -11.61
C ALA A 141 -23.61 5.03 -11.45
N TRP A 142 -23.14 5.42 -10.28
CA TRP A 142 -21.78 5.15 -9.81
C TRP A 142 -21.60 3.66 -9.58
N TYR A 143 -20.34 3.18 -9.44
CA TYR A 143 -20.09 1.78 -9.12
C TYR A 143 -20.85 1.36 -7.86
N MET A 144 -21.71 0.35 -8.00
CA MET A 144 -22.55 -0.16 -6.90
C MET A 144 -21.76 -1.09 -5.98
N GLY A 145 -20.73 -1.75 -6.51
CA GLY A 145 -19.87 -2.66 -5.77
C GLY A 145 -18.52 -2.88 -6.48
N THR A 146 -17.69 -3.71 -5.89
CA THR A 146 -16.34 -3.99 -6.43
C THR A 146 -16.40 -4.78 -7.74
N ALA A 147 -17.36 -5.66 -7.93
CA ALA A 147 -17.58 -6.40 -9.15
C ALA A 147 -18.18 -5.51 -10.25
N ASP A 148 -19.12 -4.65 -9.90
CA ASP A 148 -19.70 -3.67 -10.83
C ASP A 148 -18.64 -2.71 -11.37
N ALA A 149 -17.68 -2.29 -10.54
CA ALA A 149 -16.57 -1.46 -11.01
C ALA A 149 -15.78 -2.14 -12.14
N VAL A 150 -15.57 -3.44 -12.08
CA VAL A 150 -14.91 -4.21 -13.15
C VAL A 150 -15.85 -4.40 -14.35
N TYR A 151 -17.11 -4.71 -14.09
CA TYR A 151 -18.11 -4.91 -15.14
C TYR A 151 -18.30 -3.66 -16.02
N GLN A 152 -18.44 -2.48 -15.43
CA GLN A 152 -18.60 -1.23 -16.18
C GLN A 152 -17.40 -0.90 -17.09
N ASN A 153 -16.23 -1.53 -16.84
CA ASN A 153 -15.02 -1.37 -17.63
C ASN A 153 -14.71 -2.57 -18.54
N ILE A 154 -15.67 -3.50 -18.71
CA ILE A 154 -15.50 -4.75 -19.47
C ILE A 154 -15.04 -4.53 -20.92
N TYR A 155 -15.44 -3.42 -21.54
CA TYR A 155 -15.03 -3.05 -22.89
C TYR A 155 -13.52 -2.75 -22.95
N SER A 156 -13.01 -1.94 -22.04
CA SER A 156 -11.58 -1.61 -21.96
C SER A 156 -10.73 -2.84 -21.63
N ILE A 157 -11.24 -3.71 -20.75
CA ILE A 157 -10.61 -5.00 -20.41
C ILE A 157 -10.57 -5.91 -21.62
N GLY A 158 -11.69 -6.02 -22.37
CA GLY A 158 -11.82 -6.86 -23.55
C GLY A 158 -10.89 -6.45 -24.69
N SER A 159 -10.60 -5.16 -24.85
CA SER A 159 -9.68 -4.65 -25.87
C SER A 159 -8.22 -5.12 -25.65
N GLU A 160 -7.82 -5.39 -24.41
CA GLU A 160 -6.48 -5.90 -24.06
C GLU A 160 -6.34 -7.41 -24.24
N GLN A 161 -7.43 -8.15 -24.39
CA GLN A 161 -7.48 -9.61 -24.56
C GLN A 161 -6.56 -10.39 -23.61
N PRO A 162 -6.56 -10.10 -22.29
CA PRO A 162 -5.70 -10.79 -21.35
C PRO A 162 -6.16 -12.26 -21.18
N LYS A 163 -5.21 -13.18 -20.95
CA LYS A 163 -5.53 -14.55 -20.58
C LYS A 163 -5.94 -14.67 -19.11
N HIS A 164 -5.32 -13.88 -18.26
CA HIS A 164 -5.57 -13.86 -16.82
C HIS A 164 -5.78 -12.44 -16.35
N MET A 165 -6.61 -12.28 -15.35
CA MET A 165 -6.83 -11.02 -14.66
C MET A 165 -6.42 -11.15 -13.19
N ILE A 166 -5.73 -10.13 -12.69
CA ILE A 166 -5.43 -10.01 -11.27
C ILE A 166 -6.23 -8.84 -10.71
N ILE A 167 -7.14 -9.13 -9.80
CA ILE A 167 -7.91 -8.10 -9.06
C ILE A 167 -7.16 -7.78 -7.77
N LEU A 168 -6.92 -6.50 -7.54
CA LEU A 168 -6.10 -5.98 -6.44
C LEU A 168 -6.83 -4.88 -5.67
N GLY A 169 -6.66 -4.87 -4.36
CA GLY A 169 -7.01 -3.72 -3.51
C GLY A 169 -5.87 -2.70 -3.47
N GLY A 170 -6.20 -1.41 -3.58
CA GLY A 170 -5.23 -0.31 -3.52
C GLY A 170 -5.02 0.27 -2.12
N ASP A 171 -5.42 -0.43 -1.06
CA ASP A 171 -5.57 0.09 0.29
C ASP A 171 -4.93 -0.76 1.39
N HIS A 172 -4.04 -1.69 1.02
CA HIS A 172 -3.32 -2.58 1.94
C HIS A 172 -1.81 -2.36 1.92
N ILE A 173 -1.15 -2.70 3.03
CA ILE A 173 0.31 -2.62 3.18
C ILE A 173 0.91 -4.02 3.26
N TYR A 174 1.66 -4.42 2.23
CA TYR A 174 2.26 -5.75 2.11
C TYR A 174 3.31 -5.80 0.99
N LYS A 175 4.15 -6.84 0.99
CA LYS A 175 5.06 -7.15 -0.11
C LYS A 175 4.70 -8.51 -0.68
N MET A 176 4.31 -8.57 -1.94
CA MET A 176 3.90 -9.83 -2.60
C MET A 176 4.38 -9.90 -4.04
N ASP A 177 4.94 -11.04 -4.40
CA ASP A 177 5.27 -11.40 -5.78
C ASP A 177 4.09 -12.10 -6.44
N TYR A 178 3.30 -11.34 -7.20
CA TYR A 178 2.14 -11.88 -7.93
C TYR A 178 2.52 -12.90 -9.00
N SER A 179 3.76 -12.90 -9.47
CA SER A 179 4.21 -13.89 -10.44
C SER A 179 4.24 -15.31 -9.86
N ARG A 180 4.51 -15.44 -8.55
CA ARG A 180 4.44 -16.73 -7.84
C ARG A 180 3.00 -17.24 -7.73
N MET A 181 2.08 -16.33 -7.37
CA MET A 181 0.65 -16.65 -7.30
C MET A 181 0.11 -17.07 -8.68
N LEU A 182 0.52 -16.38 -9.76
CA LEU A 182 0.14 -16.74 -11.12
C LEU A 182 0.75 -18.10 -11.57
N ALA A 183 1.98 -18.38 -11.15
CA ALA A 183 2.59 -19.69 -11.40
C ALA A 183 1.78 -20.81 -10.72
N TYR A 184 1.44 -20.64 -9.45
CA TYR A 184 0.58 -21.55 -8.70
C TYR A 184 -0.80 -21.73 -9.34
N HIS A 185 -1.45 -20.64 -9.77
CA HIS A 185 -2.71 -20.67 -10.50
C HIS A 185 -2.64 -21.58 -11.76
N LYS A 186 -1.54 -21.47 -12.53
CA LYS A 186 -1.31 -22.27 -13.73
C LYS A 186 -0.97 -23.73 -13.43
N GLU A 187 -0.12 -23.97 -12.43
CA GLU A 187 0.29 -25.32 -12.01
C GLU A 187 -0.89 -26.13 -11.49
N THR A 188 -1.75 -25.52 -10.70
CA THR A 188 -2.96 -26.15 -10.18
C THR A 188 -4.08 -26.24 -11.23
N LYS A 189 -3.92 -25.60 -12.39
CA LYS A 189 -4.97 -25.45 -13.41
C LYS A 189 -6.26 -24.89 -12.79
N ALA A 190 -6.11 -23.92 -11.88
CA ALA A 190 -7.23 -23.25 -11.27
C ALA A 190 -7.95 -22.35 -12.28
N GLU A 191 -9.24 -22.15 -12.11
CA GLU A 191 -10.02 -21.13 -12.81
C GLU A 191 -10.05 -19.84 -12.01
N VAL A 192 -9.96 -19.96 -10.67
CA VAL A 192 -9.88 -18.86 -9.72
C VAL A 192 -8.84 -19.19 -8.65
N THR A 193 -8.02 -18.23 -8.28
CA THR A 193 -7.08 -18.34 -7.14
C THR A 193 -7.24 -17.14 -6.22
N LEU A 194 -7.42 -17.39 -4.95
CA LEU A 194 -7.51 -16.35 -3.89
C LEU A 194 -6.22 -16.37 -3.06
N ALA A 195 -5.65 -15.19 -2.83
CA ALA A 195 -4.61 -15.08 -1.81
C ALA A 195 -5.25 -15.11 -0.41
N THR A 196 -4.73 -15.95 0.46
CA THR A 196 -5.21 -16.13 1.84
C THR A 196 -4.10 -15.90 2.85
N LEU A 197 -4.48 -15.46 4.03
CA LEU A 197 -3.60 -15.18 5.16
C LEU A 197 -4.18 -15.84 6.42
N PRO A 198 -3.40 -16.59 7.21
CA PRO A 198 -3.85 -17.10 8.49
C PRO A 198 -4.00 -15.95 9.51
N ILE A 199 -5.18 -15.79 10.07
CA ILE A 199 -5.51 -14.79 11.10
C ILE A 199 -6.05 -15.45 12.36
N PRO A 200 -5.99 -14.78 13.54
CA PRO A 200 -6.69 -15.23 14.73
C PRO A 200 -8.21 -15.30 14.52
N PRO A 201 -8.92 -16.26 15.12
CA PRO A 201 -10.38 -16.36 15.02
C PRO A 201 -11.14 -15.13 15.56
N SER A 202 -10.52 -14.32 16.43
CA SER A 202 -11.09 -13.07 16.96
C SER A 202 -11.33 -12.01 15.88
N ASP A 203 -10.58 -12.07 14.77
CA ASP A 203 -10.48 -10.99 13.79
C ASP A 203 -11.38 -11.19 12.56
N VAL A 204 -12.12 -12.32 12.51
CA VAL A 204 -12.93 -12.73 11.34
C VAL A 204 -13.98 -11.72 10.91
N LYS A 205 -14.46 -10.86 11.82
CA LYS A 205 -15.46 -9.83 11.52
C LYS A 205 -15.00 -8.79 10.49
N GLN A 206 -13.69 -8.69 10.26
CA GLN A 206 -13.11 -7.71 9.37
C GLN A 206 -12.83 -8.25 7.97
N PHE A 207 -12.81 -9.58 7.80
CA PHE A 207 -12.33 -10.25 6.60
C PHE A 207 -13.29 -11.28 6.04
N GLY A 208 -13.18 -11.55 4.74
CA GLY A 208 -13.78 -12.74 4.15
C GLY A 208 -13.04 -13.99 4.66
N VAL A 209 -13.77 -14.93 5.24
CA VAL A 209 -13.25 -16.21 5.70
C VAL A 209 -13.30 -17.23 4.59
N VAL A 210 -12.19 -17.91 4.33
CA VAL A 210 -12.05 -18.93 3.29
C VAL A 210 -11.95 -20.30 3.96
N GLU A 211 -12.84 -21.22 3.61
CA GLU A 211 -12.73 -22.62 4.01
C GLU A 211 -11.84 -23.34 2.99
N VAL A 212 -10.67 -23.76 3.44
CA VAL A 212 -9.64 -24.38 2.59
C VAL A 212 -9.54 -25.87 2.88
N GLY A 213 -9.53 -26.70 1.87
CA GLY A 213 -9.29 -28.12 1.97
C GLY A 213 -7.80 -28.46 2.09
N LYS A 214 -7.48 -29.73 2.34
CA LYS A 214 -6.10 -30.20 2.57
C LYS A 214 -5.19 -30.05 1.35
N THR A 215 -5.73 -30.01 0.15
CA THR A 215 -4.99 -29.83 -1.11
C THR A 215 -4.97 -28.39 -1.60
N GLY A 216 -5.54 -27.45 -0.78
CA GLY A 216 -5.59 -26.03 -1.09
C GLY A 216 -6.83 -25.61 -1.90
N GLU A 217 -7.76 -26.53 -2.16
CA GLU A 217 -9.04 -26.20 -2.79
C GLU A 217 -9.92 -25.36 -1.84
N ILE A 218 -10.70 -24.45 -2.41
CA ILE A 218 -11.67 -23.64 -1.66
C ILE A 218 -13.00 -24.38 -1.60
N LEU A 219 -13.44 -24.69 -0.38
CA LEU A 219 -14.65 -25.42 -0.09
C LEU A 219 -15.82 -24.49 0.29
N GLY A 220 -15.49 -23.31 0.86
CA GLY A 220 -16.48 -22.33 1.30
C GLY A 220 -15.91 -20.92 1.41
N PHE A 221 -16.80 -19.94 1.39
CA PHE A 221 -16.46 -18.52 1.56
C PHE A 221 -17.56 -17.82 2.39
N GLN A 222 -17.15 -17.07 3.41
CA GLN A 222 -18.04 -16.29 4.30
C GLN A 222 -17.54 -14.84 4.37
N GLU A 223 -18.28 -13.88 3.83
CA GLU A 223 -17.89 -12.48 3.88
C GLU A 223 -18.18 -11.88 5.26
N LYS A 224 -17.14 -11.48 5.97
CA LYS A 224 -17.17 -10.80 7.28
C LYS A 224 -18.16 -11.42 8.28
N PRO A 225 -18.06 -12.72 8.61
CA PRO A 225 -18.98 -13.37 9.50
C PRO A 225 -18.83 -12.85 10.93
N ALA A 226 -19.93 -12.82 11.70
CA ALA A 226 -19.90 -12.45 13.12
C ALA A 226 -19.05 -13.42 13.94
N SER A 227 -19.00 -14.70 13.55
CA SER A 227 -18.16 -15.76 14.11
C SER A 227 -18.03 -16.87 13.08
N THR A 228 -17.03 -17.75 13.23
CA THR A 228 -16.88 -18.93 12.37
C THR A 228 -16.33 -20.12 13.15
N SER A 229 -16.77 -21.31 12.79
CA SER A 229 -16.20 -22.59 13.20
C SER A 229 -15.10 -23.09 12.26
N VAL A 230 -14.95 -22.49 11.09
CA VAL A 230 -13.92 -22.82 10.10
C VAL A 230 -12.53 -22.64 10.69
N ARG A 231 -11.64 -23.57 10.41
CA ARG A 231 -10.23 -23.50 10.81
C ARG A 231 -9.35 -23.83 9.62
N SER A 232 -8.15 -23.24 9.60
CA SER A 232 -7.14 -23.56 8.60
C SER A 232 -6.72 -25.02 8.71
N PRO A 233 -6.64 -25.77 7.60
CA PRO A 233 -6.16 -27.15 7.64
C PRO A 233 -4.65 -27.25 7.96
N PHE A 234 -3.94 -26.12 7.84
CA PHE A 234 -2.50 -26.00 8.10
C PHE A 234 -2.18 -25.46 9.49
N ASN A 235 -3.14 -24.78 10.14
CA ASN A 235 -3.00 -24.24 11.49
C ASN A 235 -4.35 -24.24 12.22
N PRO A 236 -4.60 -25.20 13.15
CA PRO A 236 -5.88 -25.33 13.86
C PRO A 236 -6.25 -24.10 14.71
N ASN A 237 -5.27 -23.27 15.06
CA ASN A 237 -5.48 -22.04 15.84
C ASN A 237 -5.75 -20.80 15.00
N ALA A 238 -5.79 -20.95 13.66
CA ALA A 238 -6.00 -19.86 12.74
C ALA A 238 -7.20 -20.11 11.81
N VAL A 239 -7.62 -19.04 11.16
CA VAL A 239 -8.62 -19.02 10.09
C VAL A 239 -7.96 -18.44 8.85
N ASP A 240 -8.19 -19.02 7.66
CA ASP A 240 -7.70 -18.46 6.42
C ASP A 240 -8.61 -17.30 5.98
N ALA A 241 -8.06 -16.09 5.98
CA ALA A 241 -8.76 -14.88 5.55
C ALA A 241 -8.37 -14.49 4.12
N SER A 242 -9.34 -14.02 3.35
CA SER A 242 -9.11 -13.43 2.03
C SER A 242 -8.35 -12.11 2.13
N MET A 243 -7.30 -11.97 1.33
CA MET A 243 -6.53 -10.72 1.23
C MET A 243 -7.13 -9.71 0.24
N GLY A 244 -8.25 -10.03 -0.42
CA GLY A 244 -8.78 -9.19 -1.50
C GLY A 244 -7.91 -9.19 -2.77
N ILE A 245 -7.12 -10.23 -2.97
CA ILE A 245 -6.24 -10.42 -4.12
C ILE A 245 -6.65 -11.69 -4.84
N TYR A 246 -7.08 -11.56 -6.09
CA TYR A 246 -7.65 -12.67 -6.85
C TYR A 246 -7.00 -12.79 -8.22
N ILE A 247 -6.77 -14.02 -8.68
CA ILE A 247 -6.42 -14.32 -10.07
C ILE A 247 -7.55 -15.12 -10.69
N PHE A 248 -8.01 -14.69 -11.86
CA PHE A 248 -9.02 -15.35 -12.65
C PHE A 248 -8.51 -15.70 -14.04
N ASN A 249 -8.97 -16.80 -14.61
CA ASN A 249 -9.05 -16.92 -16.04
C ASN A 249 -10.03 -15.86 -16.56
N THR A 250 -9.61 -15.04 -17.51
CA THR A 250 -10.40 -13.88 -17.97
C THR A 250 -11.81 -14.26 -18.41
N GLU A 251 -11.94 -15.31 -19.21
CA GLU A 251 -13.25 -15.76 -19.69
C GLU A 251 -14.21 -16.14 -18.54
N VAL A 252 -13.67 -16.77 -17.49
CA VAL A 252 -14.45 -17.18 -16.32
C VAL A 252 -14.96 -15.96 -15.57
N LEU A 253 -14.09 -14.95 -15.36
CA LEU A 253 -14.48 -13.72 -14.68
C LEU A 253 -15.50 -12.93 -15.47
N LEU A 254 -15.29 -12.75 -16.80
CA LEU A 254 -16.20 -11.96 -17.62
C LEU A 254 -17.61 -12.56 -17.64
N LYS A 255 -17.73 -13.90 -17.76
CA LYS A 255 -19.03 -14.58 -17.68
C LYS A 255 -19.73 -14.35 -16.34
N ALA A 256 -18.99 -14.42 -15.25
CA ALA A 256 -19.54 -14.21 -13.91
C ALA A 256 -19.99 -12.75 -13.69
N LEU A 257 -19.22 -11.78 -14.17
CA LEU A 257 -19.57 -10.35 -14.07
C LEU A 257 -20.82 -10.02 -14.88
N ILE A 258 -20.98 -10.60 -16.08
CA ILE A 258 -22.18 -10.41 -16.90
C ILE A 258 -23.40 -10.98 -16.20
N ALA A 259 -23.30 -12.20 -15.67
CA ALA A 259 -24.41 -12.84 -14.96
C ALA A 259 -24.78 -12.10 -13.67
N ASP A 260 -23.80 -11.59 -12.93
CA ASP A 260 -24.01 -10.80 -11.72
C ASP A 260 -24.68 -9.45 -12.01
N ALA A 261 -24.33 -8.81 -13.13
CA ALA A 261 -24.91 -7.53 -13.54
C ALA A 261 -26.41 -7.63 -13.88
N GLU A 262 -26.88 -8.81 -14.27
CA GLU A 262 -28.30 -9.09 -14.58
C GLU A 262 -29.13 -9.41 -13.32
N ASP A 263 -28.49 -9.69 -12.17
CA ASP A 263 -29.17 -10.02 -10.91
C ASP A 263 -29.53 -8.73 -10.12
N PRO A 264 -30.80 -8.33 -10.04
CA PRO A 264 -31.21 -7.13 -9.34
C PRO A 264 -31.05 -7.23 -7.79
N ASN A 265 -30.83 -8.44 -7.26
CA ASN A 265 -30.65 -8.66 -5.82
C ASN A 265 -29.16 -8.71 -5.45
N SER A 266 -28.27 -8.66 -6.42
CA SER A 266 -26.83 -8.66 -6.18
C SER A 266 -26.37 -7.34 -5.56
N LYS A 267 -25.39 -7.43 -4.67
CA LYS A 267 -24.61 -6.27 -4.18
C LYS A 267 -23.48 -5.91 -5.15
N HIS A 268 -23.32 -6.67 -6.21
CA HIS A 268 -22.26 -6.53 -7.21
C HIS A 268 -20.84 -6.47 -6.58
N ASP A 269 -20.60 -7.35 -5.62
CA ASP A 269 -19.35 -7.41 -4.82
C ASP A 269 -18.67 -8.77 -4.98
N PHE A 270 -17.34 -8.76 -5.04
CA PHE A 270 -16.57 -10.02 -5.18
C PHE A 270 -16.83 -10.98 -4.02
N GLY A 271 -16.78 -10.50 -2.78
CA GLY A 271 -16.93 -11.33 -1.59
C GLY A 271 -18.37 -11.78 -1.33
N HIS A 272 -19.35 -10.90 -1.61
CA HIS A 272 -20.75 -11.23 -1.36
C HIS A 272 -21.39 -12.06 -2.47
N ASN A 273 -21.00 -11.86 -3.73
CA ASN A 273 -21.70 -12.42 -4.87
C ASN A 273 -20.78 -13.27 -5.77
N ILE A 274 -19.72 -12.71 -6.35
CA ILE A 274 -18.94 -13.39 -7.39
C ILE A 274 -18.29 -14.68 -6.87
N LEU A 275 -17.57 -14.61 -5.76
CA LEU A 275 -16.85 -15.77 -5.22
C LEU A 275 -17.81 -16.85 -4.69
N PRO A 276 -18.85 -16.53 -3.88
CA PRO A 276 -19.83 -17.53 -3.46
C PRO A 276 -20.55 -18.22 -4.62
N ASN A 277 -20.93 -17.49 -5.68
CA ASN A 277 -21.63 -18.04 -6.82
C ASN A 277 -20.75 -18.99 -7.67
N MET A 278 -19.42 -18.89 -7.57
CA MET A 278 -18.47 -19.77 -8.25
C MET A 278 -18.17 -21.06 -7.49
N LEU A 279 -18.49 -21.12 -6.19
CA LEU A 279 -18.20 -22.31 -5.37
C LEU A 279 -18.92 -23.55 -5.91
N GLY A 280 -18.19 -24.68 -5.96
CA GLY A 280 -18.69 -25.94 -6.49
C GLY A 280 -18.87 -26.00 -8.02
N GLN A 281 -18.82 -24.84 -8.71
CA GLN A 281 -18.93 -24.78 -10.18
C GLN A 281 -17.60 -24.58 -10.88
N LYS A 282 -16.64 -23.97 -10.19
CA LYS A 282 -15.32 -23.61 -10.70
C LYS A 282 -14.23 -24.19 -9.82
N LYS A 283 -13.08 -24.49 -10.43
CA LYS A 283 -11.90 -24.92 -9.69
C LYS A 283 -11.26 -23.71 -9.02
N MET A 284 -11.54 -23.54 -7.73
CA MET A 284 -11.06 -22.45 -6.90
C MET A 284 -9.95 -22.94 -5.96
N MET A 285 -8.81 -22.23 -5.93
CA MET A 285 -7.64 -22.59 -5.12
C MET A 285 -7.23 -21.43 -4.20
N ALA A 286 -6.82 -21.76 -2.99
CA ALA A 286 -6.24 -20.82 -2.03
C ALA A 286 -4.71 -20.77 -2.20
N TYR A 287 -4.18 -19.56 -2.37
CA TYR A 287 -2.74 -19.30 -2.34
C TYR A 287 -2.37 -18.72 -0.98
N SER A 288 -1.74 -19.53 -0.13
CA SER A 288 -1.38 -19.14 1.24
C SER A 288 -0.22 -18.14 1.23
N PHE A 289 -0.43 -16.96 1.80
CA PHE A 289 0.56 -15.88 1.92
C PHE A 289 1.38 -16.05 3.20
N VAL A 290 2.26 -17.03 3.19
CA VAL A 290 3.14 -17.40 4.31
C VAL A 290 4.59 -17.47 3.86
N ASP A 291 5.51 -17.33 4.81
CA ASP A 291 6.91 -17.64 4.59
C ASP A 291 7.06 -19.18 4.55
N GLU A 292 7.43 -19.71 3.39
CA GLU A 292 7.53 -21.15 3.15
C GLU A 292 8.53 -21.85 4.10
N ASN A 293 9.54 -21.13 4.60
CA ASN A 293 10.55 -21.69 5.49
C ASN A 293 10.13 -21.64 6.95
N LYS A 294 9.44 -20.56 7.35
CA LYS A 294 9.07 -20.32 8.73
C LYS A 294 7.64 -20.74 9.06
N GLN A 295 6.82 -21.02 8.03
CA GLN A 295 5.38 -21.31 8.15
C GLN A 295 4.62 -20.24 8.94
N GLN A 296 5.10 -18.99 8.84
CA GLN A 296 4.51 -17.82 9.50
C GLN A 296 3.85 -16.91 8.47
N ALA A 297 2.76 -16.25 8.86
CA ALA A 297 2.14 -15.24 8.04
C ALA A 297 3.15 -14.14 7.66
N LEU A 298 3.20 -13.81 6.37
CA LEU A 298 3.95 -12.65 5.91
C LEU A 298 3.25 -11.36 6.34
N TYR A 299 4.01 -10.27 6.38
CA TYR A 299 3.45 -8.98 6.78
C TYR A 299 2.36 -8.52 5.79
N TRP A 300 1.16 -8.37 6.31
CA TRP A 300 0.03 -7.77 5.64
C TRP A 300 -0.83 -7.01 6.65
N ARG A 301 -1.23 -5.78 6.30
CA ARG A 301 -2.11 -4.96 7.13
C ARG A 301 -3.18 -4.30 6.30
N ASP A 302 -4.45 -4.49 6.69
CA ASP A 302 -5.53 -3.59 6.30
C ASP A 302 -5.45 -2.33 7.17
N VAL A 303 -4.93 -1.25 6.59
CA VAL A 303 -4.93 0.07 7.27
C VAL A 303 -6.31 0.71 7.15
N GLY A 304 -7.33 0.00 7.61
CA GLY A 304 -8.74 0.37 7.50
C GLY A 304 -9.22 1.34 8.57
N THR A 305 -8.52 1.46 9.69
CA THR A 305 -8.84 2.41 10.78
C THR A 305 -7.67 3.33 11.06
N LEU A 306 -7.93 4.48 11.71
CA LEU A 306 -6.88 5.44 12.10
C LEU A 306 -5.81 4.78 12.99
N ASP A 307 -6.22 3.93 13.91
CA ASP A 307 -5.29 3.24 14.81
C ASP A 307 -4.43 2.21 14.05
N SER A 308 -5.03 1.37 13.19
CA SER A 308 -4.26 0.41 12.38
C SER A 308 -3.33 1.10 11.38
N TYR A 309 -3.73 2.25 10.83
CA TYR A 309 -2.90 3.09 9.99
C TYR A 309 -1.74 3.71 10.77
N TYR A 310 -2.01 4.21 11.99
CA TYR A 310 -0.99 4.75 12.87
C TYR A 310 0.03 3.67 13.25
N ASP A 311 -0.41 2.52 13.71
CA ASP A 311 0.47 1.40 14.09
C ASP A 311 1.34 0.93 12.92
N ALA A 312 0.78 0.84 11.70
CA ALA A 312 1.55 0.46 10.52
C ALA A 312 2.67 1.47 10.17
N ASN A 313 2.49 2.77 10.46
CA ASN A 313 3.53 3.77 10.30
C ASN A 313 4.57 3.70 11.44
N MET A 314 4.13 3.48 12.68
CA MET A 314 5.02 3.35 13.85
C MET A 314 5.92 2.10 13.75
N ASP A 315 5.43 1.00 13.16
CA ASP A 315 6.23 -0.20 12.87
C ASP A 315 7.48 0.15 12.04
N LEU A 316 7.42 1.17 11.16
CA LEU A 316 8.55 1.61 10.35
C LEU A 316 9.67 2.29 11.17
N CYS A 317 9.34 2.80 12.34
CA CYS A 317 10.28 3.46 13.24
C CYS A 317 11.07 2.47 14.10
N SER A 318 10.69 1.18 14.10
CA SER A 318 11.38 0.14 14.84
C SER A 318 12.79 -0.12 14.25
N VAL A 319 13.72 -0.63 15.09
CA VAL A 319 15.10 -0.95 14.67
C VAL A 319 15.12 -1.99 13.53
N SER A 320 14.19 -2.95 13.57
CA SER A 320 14.06 -3.99 12.54
C SER A 320 12.60 -4.10 12.09
N PRO A 321 12.13 -3.18 11.23
CA PRO A 321 10.75 -3.18 10.80
C PRO A 321 10.42 -4.41 9.97
N THR A 322 9.30 -5.05 10.25
CA THR A 322 8.83 -6.21 9.46
C THR A 322 8.53 -5.79 8.03
N PHE A 323 7.90 -4.62 7.83
CA PHE A 323 7.76 -3.99 6.52
C PHE A 323 8.98 -3.10 6.24
N ASN A 324 10.07 -3.69 5.76
CA ASN A 324 11.32 -2.96 5.52
C ASN A 324 11.26 -2.15 4.20
N LEU A 325 11.27 -0.82 4.29
CA LEU A 325 11.32 0.10 3.14
C LEU A 325 12.70 0.11 2.45
N TYR A 326 13.75 -0.30 3.16
CA TYR A 326 15.15 -0.29 2.68
C TYR A 326 15.56 -1.58 1.96
N ASP A 327 14.63 -2.49 1.71
CA ASP A 327 14.87 -3.72 0.97
C ASP A 327 15.14 -3.43 -0.51
N LYS A 328 16.41 -3.53 -0.91
CA LYS A 328 16.85 -3.31 -2.30
C LYS A 328 16.37 -4.39 -3.28
N THR A 329 16.00 -5.56 -2.78
CA THR A 329 15.51 -6.67 -3.63
C THR A 329 14.05 -6.50 -4.01
N TRP A 330 13.27 -5.72 -3.21
CA TRP A 330 11.87 -5.40 -3.43
C TRP A 330 11.61 -3.91 -3.18
N PRO A 331 12.15 -3.01 -4.04
CA PRO A 331 12.08 -1.58 -3.81
C PRO A 331 10.65 -1.05 -3.91
N MET A 332 10.29 -0.18 -2.99
CA MET A 332 9.06 0.61 -3.07
C MET A 332 9.30 1.86 -3.91
N ARG A 333 8.37 2.19 -4.80
CA ARG A 333 8.42 3.35 -5.68
C ARG A 333 7.27 4.29 -5.36
N THR A 334 7.46 5.55 -5.69
CA THR A 334 6.45 6.61 -5.55
C THR A 334 6.75 7.75 -6.50
N ARG A 335 5.88 8.74 -6.55
CA ARG A 335 6.15 10.02 -7.21
C ARG A 335 7.32 10.72 -6.51
N VAL A 336 8.39 10.97 -7.25
CA VAL A 336 9.56 11.70 -6.74
C VAL A 336 9.33 13.21 -6.91
N ARG A 337 9.37 13.95 -5.80
CA ARG A 337 9.47 15.42 -5.78
C ARG A 337 10.90 15.80 -5.44
N GLN A 338 11.40 16.87 -6.08
CA GLN A 338 12.72 17.39 -5.79
C GLN A 338 12.66 18.25 -4.53
N TYR A 339 13.16 17.72 -3.44
CA TYR A 339 13.39 18.44 -2.20
C TYR A 339 14.88 18.36 -1.82
N PRO A 340 15.43 19.37 -1.11
CA PRO A 340 16.77 19.29 -0.58
C PRO A 340 16.87 18.18 0.48
N PRO A 341 18.07 17.71 0.84
CA PRO A 341 18.26 16.78 1.95
C PRO A 341 17.67 17.31 3.27
N ALA A 342 17.32 16.41 4.19
CA ALA A 342 16.93 16.77 5.54
C ALA A 342 18.07 17.51 6.27
N LYS A 343 17.74 18.53 7.07
CA LYS A 343 18.71 19.37 7.76
C LYS A 343 18.45 19.41 9.25
N PHE A 344 19.48 19.15 10.04
CA PHE A 344 19.48 19.23 11.49
C PHE A 344 20.41 20.38 11.89
N VAL A 345 19.93 21.32 12.69
CA VAL A 345 20.71 22.49 13.10
C VAL A 345 20.62 22.77 14.58
N PHE A 346 21.63 23.45 15.06
CA PHE A 346 21.99 23.67 16.45
C PHE A 346 22.52 22.40 17.13
N GLY A 347 23.58 22.53 17.89
CA GLY A 347 24.24 21.50 18.68
C GLY A 347 24.61 22.01 20.09
N GLU A 348 23.91 23.04 20.55
CA GLU A 348 24.15 23.65 21.86
C GLU A 348 23.38 22.89 22.95
N PRO A 349 23.91 22.82 24.19
CA PRO A 349 23.17 22.27 25.32
C PRO A 349 21.77 22.91 25.46
N GLY A 350 20.73 22.08 25.51
CA GLY A 350 19.35 22.51 25.60
C GLY A 350 18.72 23.01 24.29
N ARG A 351 19.49 23.09 23.18
CA ARG A 351 19.02 23.48 21.86
C ARG A 351 19.68 22.64 20.77
N THR A 352 19.38 21.36 20.73
CA THR A 352 19.96 20.44 19.75
C THR A 352 18.87 19.95 18.79
N GLY A 353 19.12 20.08 17.48
CA GLY A 353 18.25 19.49 16.46
C GLY A 353 18.58 18.01 16.27
N ALA A 354 17.73 17.11 16.74
CA ALA A 354 17.98 15.67 16.70
C ALA A 354 16.72 14.87 16.34
N ALA A 355 16.92 13.70 15.72
CA ALA A 355 15.88 12.70 15.53
C ALA A 355 16.42 11.31 15.87
N VAL A 356 15.64 10.52 16.62
CA VAL A 356 16.00 9.16 17.06
C VAL A 356 14.84 8.22 16.77
N ASN A 357 15.12 7.00 16.31
CA ASN A 357 14.11 5.98 15.96
C ASN A 357 13.00 6.55 15.07
N SER A 358 13.35 7.34 14.06
CA SER A 358 12.40 8.13 13.29
C SER A 358 12.67 8.01 11.79
N VAL A 359 11.62 8.08 10.99
CA VAL A 359 11.71 8.16 9.53
C VAL A 359 11.64 9.61 9.10
N ILE A 360 12.75 10.18 8.64
CA ILE A 360 12.87 11.58 8.25
C ILE A 360 13.07 11.67 6.74
N THR A 361 12.20 12.41 6.05
CA THR A 361 12.25 12.52 4.58
C THR A 361 12.95 13.79 4.11
N ALA A 362 13.11 13.93 2.78
CA ALA A 362 13.75 15.09 2.17
C ALA A 362 13.00 16.40 2.45
N GLY A 363 13.72 17.51 2.54
CA GLY A 363 13.19 18.85 2.82
C GLY A 363 12.91 19.13 4.29
N VAL A 364 12.97 18.14 5.17
CA VAL A 364 12.72 18.33 6.62
C VAL A 364 13.82 19.19 7.25
N ILE A 365 13.41 20.13 8.10
CA ILE A 365 14.33 20.93 8.93
C ILE A 365 13.96 20.74 10.40
N ILE A 366 14.87 20.16 11.18
CA ILE A 366 14.77 20.07 12.64
C ILE A 366 15.71 21.11 13.24
N SER A 367 15.13 22.21 13.75
CA SER A 367 15.85 23.41 14.16
C SER A 367 15.88 23.54 15.68
N GLY A 368 16.85 22.87 16.33
CA GLY A 368 16.99 22.89 17.79
C GLY A 368 15.79 22.29 18.52
N ALA A 369 15.26 21.22 17.98
CA ALA A 369 14.09 20.47 18.45
C ALA A 369 14.42 18.99 18.58
N SER A 370 13.68 18.24 19.41
CA SER A 370 13.77 16.81 19.58
C SER A 370 12.66 16.12 18.81
N VAL A 371 13.00 15.06 18.06
CA VAL A 371 12.05 14.18 17.38
C VAL A 371 12.37 12.75 17.74
N SER A 372 11.39 12.00 18.21
CA SER A 372 11.55 10.58 18.57
C SER A 372 10.40 9.72 18.07
N ASN A 373 10.70 8.47 17.70
CA ASN A 373 9.70 7.46 17.32
C ASN A 373 8.66 7.97 16.32
N SER A 374 9.05 8.81 15.36
CA SER A 374 8.11 9.59 14.55
C SER A 374 8.39 9.48 13.05
N VAL A 375 7.36 9.70 12.25
CA VAL A 375 7.45 9.74 10.79
C VAL A 375 7.21 11.17 10.32
N LEU A 376 8.23 11.83 9.77
CA LEU A 376 8.13 13.17 9.20
C LEU A 376 8.18 13.10 7.68
N SER A 377 7.08 13.54 7.06
CA SER A 377 6.97 13.64 5.59
C SER A 377 7.75 14.84 5.05
N GLN A 378 7.77 14.97 3.73
CA GLN A 378 8.56 15.98 3.01
C GLN A 378 8.23 17.41 3.44
N ASP A 379 9.27 18.25 3.51
CA ASP A 379 9.16 19.69 3.77
C ASP A 379 8.47 20.06 5.10
N VAL A 380 8.72 19.25 6.14
CA VAL A 380 8.28 19.54 7.51
C VAL A 380 9.35 20.37 8.22
N ARG A 381 8.90 21.38 8.97
CA ARG A 381 9.76 22.19 9.83
C ARG A 381 9.37 22.04 11.29
N VAL A 382 10.35 21.69 12.15
CA VAL A 382 10.20 21.66 13.60
C VAL A 382 11.11 22.71 14.19
N ASN A 383 10.52 23.73 14.83
CA ASN A 383 11.27 24.85 15.39
C ASN A 383 11.76 24.57 16.83
N SER A 384 12.69 25.43 17.30
CA SER A 384 13.48 25.22 18.52
C SER A 384 12.62 25.00 19.76
N TYR A 385 13.16 24.20 20.67
CA TYR A 385 12.57 23.83 21.95
C TYR A 385 11.27 23.04 21.86
N SER A 386 10.96 22.52 20.67
CA SER A 386 9.79 21.67 20.47
C SER A 386 10.18 20.21 20.59
N ASP A 387 9.23 19.40 21.07
CA ASP A 387 9.35 17.97 21.26
C ASP A 387 8.25 17.24 20.48
N VAL A 388 8.62 16.30 19.61
CA VAL A 388 7.70 15.49 18.80
C VAL A 388 8.01 14.03 19.04
N ASP A 389 7.08 13.32 19.68
CA ASP A 389 7.22 11.90 20.01
C ASP A 389 6.06 11.08 19.46
N ALA A 390 6.36 9.87 19.02
CA ALA A 390 5.38 8.87 18.55
C ALA A 390 4.30 9.48 17.65
N SER A 391 4.70 10.27 16.63
CA SER A 391 3.79 11.05 15.82
C SER A 391 4.04 10.92 14.31
N ILE A 392 2.99 11.13 13.53
CA ILE A 392 3.06 11.15 12.07
C ILE A 392 2.77 12.58 11.60
N ILE A 393 3.76 13.20 10.97
CA ILE A 393 3.66 14.57 10.49
C ILE A 393 3.68 14.58 8.97
N PHE A 394 2.57 14.99 8.33
CA PHE A 394 2.49 15.03 6.87
C PHE A 394 3.22 16.24 6.29
N SER A 395 3.32 16.26 4.97
CA SER A 395 4.13 17.23 4.25
C SER A 395 3.70 18.68 4.47
N HIS A 396 4.67 19.60 4.45
CA HIS A 396 4.53 21.05 4.54
C HIS A 396 3.97 21.52 5.90
N VAL A 397 4.08 20.71 6.94
CA VAL A 397 3.71 21.13 8.30
C VAL A 397 4.82 21.98 8.90
N ASN A 398 4.43 23.09 9.52
CA ASN A 398 5.33 23.94 10.27
C ASN A 398 4.93 23.93 11.76
N ILE A 399 5.78 23.36 12.61
CA ILE A 399 5.60 23.29 14.06
C ILE A 399 6.35 24.47 14.68
N GLY A 400 5.62 25.32 15.41
CA GLY A 400 6.14 26.48 16.13
C GLY A 400 7.21 26.15 17.17
N ARG A 401 7.68 27.12 17.91
CA ARG A 401 8.61 26.93 19.04
C ARG A 401 7.85 26.42 20.27
N HIS A 402 8.58 25.75 21.17
CA HIS A 402 8.05 25.35 22.49
C HIS A 402 6.79 24.45 22.39
N CYS A 403 6.58 23.78 21.25
CA CYS A 403 5.48 22.84 21.07
C CYS A 403 5.80 21.47 21.67
N ARG A 404 4.78 20.80 22.18
CA ARG A 404 4.88 19.42 22.65
C ARG A 404 3.82 18.59 21.98
N ILE A 405 4.24 17.62 21.15
CA ILE A 405 3.36 16.81 20.33
C ILE A 405 3.66 15.34 20.60
N ARG A 406 2.64 14.58 20.97
CA ARG A 406 2.78 13.16 21.26
C ARG A 406 1.58 12.37 20.74
N ARG A 407 1.83 11.18 20.17
CA ARG A 407 0.79 10.25 19.70
C ARG A 407 -0.28 10.97 18.87
N ALA A 408 0.20 11.65 17.82
CA ALA A 408 -0.66 12.45 16.97
C ALA A 408 -0.40 12.20 15.47
N ILE A 409 -1.42 12.44 14.64
CA ILE A 409 -1.29 12.56 13.19
C ILE A 409 -1.60 14.02 12.84
N ILE A 410 -0.63 14.73 12.27
CA ILE A 410 -0.81 16.09 11.78
C ILE A 410 -0.93 16.05 10.26
N ASP A 411 -2.08 16.46 9.73
CA ASP A 411 -2.32 16.46 8.29
C ASP A 411 -1.47 17.52 7.57
N ARG A 412 -1.35 17.40 6.26
CA ARG A 412 -0.52 18.26 5.43
C ARG A 412 -0.93 19.74 5.49
N ASP A 413 0.04 20.61 5.27
CA ASP A 413 -0.12 22.06 5.18
C ASP A 413 -0.68 22.70 6.47
N VAL A 414 -0.58 22.03 7.63
CA VAL A 414 -0.98 22.54 8.94
C VAL A 414 0.14 23.40 9.53
N HIS A 415 -0.23 24.52 10.12
CA HIS A 415 0.66 25.36 10.94
C HIS A 415 0.29 25.19 12.41
N ILE A 416 1.24 24.72 13.22
CA ILE A 416 1.08 24.57 14.67
C ILE A 416 1.69 25.81 15.34
N PRO A 417 0.88 26.64 16.03
CA PRO A 417 1.36 27.85 16.73
C PRO A 417 2.38 27.53 17.83
N GLU A 418 3.18 28.51 18.18
CA GLU A 418 4.13 28.44 19.28
C GLU A 418 3.45 28.03 20.59
N GLY A 419 4.12 27.20 21.40
CA GLY A 419 3.63 26.76 22.72
C GLY A 419 2.48 25.74 22.69
N THR A 420 2.07 25.27 21.51
CA THR A 420 0.96 24.32 21.40
C THR A 420 1.32 22.96 22.00
N VAL A 421 0.39 22.40 22.79
CA VAL A 421 0.50 21.06 23.39
C VAL A 421 -0.58 20.16 22.78
N ILE A 422 -0.19 18.97 22.28
CA ILE A 422 -1.07 18.00 21.62
C ILE A 422 -0.73 16.59 22.10
N GLY A 423 -1.74 15.79 22.47
CA GLY A 423 -1.58 14.40 22.90
C GLY A 423 -1.18 14.22 24.36
N TYR A 424 -1.30 15.27 25.18
CA TYR A 424 -0.99 15.24 26.60
C TYR A 424 -2.22 15.44 27.49
N ASP A 425 -3.22 16.17 27.04
CA ASP A 425 -4.47 16.41 27.74
C ASP A 425 -5.66 15.90 26.90
N PRO A 426 -6.21 14.73 27.23
CA PRO A 426 -7.30 14.14 26.43
C PRO A 426 -8.58 14.99 26.40
N VAL A 427 -8.81 15.82 27.42
CA VAL A 427 -10.00 16.67 27.50
C VAL A 427 -9.86 17.86 26.56
N GLU A 428 -8.72 18.55 26.65
CA GLU A 428 -8.42 19.69 25.78
C GLU A 428 -8.25 19.24 24.31
N ASP A 429 -7.61 18.10 24.08
CA ASP A 429 -7.45 17.55 22.73
C ASP A 429 -8.80 17.22 22.08
N LYS A 430 -9.74 16.61 22.81
CA LYS A 430 -11.10 16.34 22.31
C LYS A 430 -11.90 17.58 22.00
N ARG A 431 -11.62 18.68 22.71
CA ARG A 431 -12.29 19.96 22.47
C ARG A 431 -11.83 20.60 21.17
N ARG A 432 -10.57 20.37 20.75
CA ARG A 432 -9.90 21.07 19.64
C ARG A 432 -9.68 20.19 18.41
N TYR A 433 -9.61 18.88 18.57
CA TYR A 433 -9.17 17.95 17.54
C TYR A 433 -10.04 16.69 17.53
N PHE A 434 -9.94 15.95 16.46
CA PHE A 434 -10.50 14.60 16.41
C PHE A 434 -9.61 13.65 17.23
N VAL A 435 -10.19 12.93 18.18
CA VAL A 435 -9.47 11.96 19.02
C VAL A 435 -10.14 10.61 18.96
N THR A 436 -9.39 9.56 18.59
CA THR A 436 -9.91 8.20 18.56
C THR A 436 -10.18 7.64 19.97
N PRO A 437 -10.94 6.56 20.09
CA PRO A 437 -11.15 5.90 21.40
C PRO A 437 -9.84 5.45 22.08
N SER A 438 -8.80 5.16 21.31
CA SER A 438 -7.46 4.80 21.82
C SER A 438 -6.63 6.00 22.31
N GLY A 439 -7.12 7.23 22.13
CA GLY A 439 -6.40 8.46 22.49
C GLY A 439 -5.42 8.97 21.41
N LEU A 440 -5.53 8.51 20.16
CA LEU A 440 -4.77 9.05 19.03
C LEU A 440 -5.41 10.37 18.58
N THR A 441 -4.63 11.46 18.55
CA THR A 441 -5.10 12.80 18.18
C THR A 441 -4.81 13.09 16.71
N ILE A 442 -5.83 13.52 15.96
CA ILE A 442 -5.71 13.89 14.54
C ILE A 442 -5.96 15.38 14.36
N VAL A 443 -4.95 16.08 13.82
CA VAL A 443 -5.03 17.52 13.55
C VAL A 443 -5.11 17.73 12.03
N THR A 444 -6.20 18.36 11.59
CA THR A 444 -6.44 18.68 10.18
C THR A 444 -6.28 20.17 9.92
N ARG A 445 -6.25 20.57 8.63
CA ARG A 445 -6.14 21.97 8.22
C ARG A 445 -7.18 22.89 8.87
N ASP A 446 -8.37 22.39 9.03
CA ASP A 446 -9.50 23.16 9.56
C ASP A 446 -9.73 22.85 11.03
N ALA A 447 -8.64 22.68 11.80
CA ALA A 447 -8.74 22.54 13.24
C ALA A 447 -9.49 23.73 13.90
N SER A 448 -9.48 24.89 13.27
CA SER A 448 -10.31 26.04 13.66
C SER A 448 -11.81 25.81 13.50
N LEU A 449 -12.25 24.82 12.69
CA LEU A 449 -13.68 24.45 12.58
C LEU A 449 -14.17 23.66 13.81
N PHE A 450 -13.26 23.17 14.65
CA PHE A 450 -13.61 22.43 15.86
C PHE A 450 -13.75 23.32 17.11
N GLU A 451 -13.59 24.64 16.98
CA GLU A 451 -13.91 25.58 18.05
C GLU A 451 -15.41 25.63 18.40
N ASN A 452 -16.27 25.11 17.50
CA ASN A 452 -17.65 24.80 17.80
C ASN A 452 -17.84 23.28 17.79
N PRO A 453 -18.62 22.69 18.72
CA PRO A 453 -18.92 21.27 18.70
C PRO A 453 -19.52 20.94 17.33
N VAL A 454 -18.86 20.05 16.62
CA VAL A 454 -19.26 19.63 15.27
C VAL A 454 -20.71 19.16 15.34
N ASP A 455 -21.60 19.86 14.66
CA ASP A 455 -22.95 19.40 14.38
C ASP A 455 -22.84 17.98 13.78
N PRO A 456 -23.42 16.95 14.43
CA PRO A 456 -23.39 15.59 13.89
C PRO A 456 -23.91 15.51 12.46
N ASP A 457 -24.80 16.41 12.06
CA ASP A 457 -25.34 16.52 10.71
C ASP A 457 -24.33 17.12 9.70
N PHE A 458 -23.30 17.80 10.15
CA PHE A 458 -22.21 18.26 9.27
C PHE A 458 -21.44 17.09 8.67
N LEU A 459 -21.25 16.00 9.41
CA LEU A 459 -20.58 14.80 8.94
C LEU A 459 -21.40 14.04 7.86
N GLN A 460 -22.72 14.28 7.80
CA GLN A 460 -23.62 13.67 6.79
C GLN A 460 -23.70 14.49 5.50
N ARG A 461 -23.27 15.75 5.49
CA ARG A 461 -23.38 16.66 4.33
C ARG A 461 -22.14 16.67 3.42
N TYR A 462 -21.05 16.01 3.81
CA TYR A 462 -19.80 15.92 3.06
C TYR A 462 -19.27 14.46 3.00
#